data_f0bdfa723b208d791af952a884622e11
#
_entry.id   f0bdfa723b208d791af952a884622e11
#
_cell.length_a   1.000
_cell.length_b   1.000
_cell.length_c   1.000
_cell.angle_alpha   90.00
_cell.angle_beta   90.00
_cell.angle_gamma   90.00
#
_symmetry.space_group_name_H-M   'P 1'
#
loop_
_entity.id
_entity.type
_entity.pdbx_description
1 polymer ?
#
loop_
_entity_poly.entity_id
_entity_poly.type
_entity_poly.pdbx_seq_one_letter_code
_entity_poly.pdbx_strand_id
1 'polypeptide(L)'
;MLTEITGDILNVTNGIICHQVNYFGVMGGGVAAAIAENILTEEQYKSYTDYCKQAGRTALGTVQFIGCTGGLIVANMFCQDDARARGGMTEGGITDYDAVHRCFVRVRSMATLQGKRVYFPHNLGCGIAGGDWATVKFIMEDTFKTYPVEAFILKRKG
;
A
#
# COMPACT_ATOMS: atom_id res chain seq x y z
N MET A 1 -4.78 7.15 15.40
CA MET A 1 -4.51 8.58 15.11
C MET A 1 -3.60 8.66 13.89
N LEU A 2 -3.94 9.51 12.96
CA LEU A 2 -3.20 9.71 11.70
C LEU A 2 -2.45 11.04 11.74
N THR A 3 -1.14 11.01 11.48
CA THR A 3 -0.27 12.19 11.54
C THR A 3 0.55 12.28 10.25
N GLU A 4 0.61 13.46 9.66
CA GLU A 4 1.47 13.72 8.51
C GLU A 4 2.83 14.24 8.99
N ILE A 5 3.90 13.59 8.56
CA ILE A 5 5.27 13.96 8.91
C ILE A 5 6.17 13.96 7.67
N THR A 6 7.28 14.70 7.76
CA THR A 6 8.32 14.65 6.73
C THR A 6 9.16 13.39 6.92
N GLY A 7 9.36 12.62 5.87
CA GLY A 7 10.17 11.40 5.94
C GLY A 7 10.10 10.62 4.63
N ASP A 8 10.86 9.54 4.60
CA ASP A 8 10.91 8.61 3.47
C ASP A 8 10.53 7.22 3.96
N ILE A 9 9.57 6.61 3.28
CA ILE A 9 9.09 5.27 3.64
C ILE A 9 10.23 4.23 3.59
N LEU A 10 11.26 4.44 2.78
CA LEU A 10 12.42 3.56 2.69
C LEU A 10 13.31 3.61 3.92
N ASN A 11 13.16 4.63 4.77
CA ASN A 11 13.94 4.78 6.01
C ASN A 11 13.25 4.18 7.24
N VAL A 12 12.05 3.67 7.10
CA VAL A 12 11.33 2.99 8.18
C VAL A 12 11.96 1.63 8.42
N THR A 13 12.35 1.36 9.66
CA THR A 13 13.05 0.11 10.03
C THR A 13 12.20 -0.85 10.86
N ASN A 14 11.13 -0.36 11.45
CA ASN A 14 10.19 -1.16 12.25
C ASN A 14 8.78 -0.61 12.05
N GLY A 15 7.81 -1.49 11.92
CA GLY A 15 6.43 -1.12 11.67
C GLY A 15 5.93 -1.71 10.37
N ILE A 16 4.77 -1.26 9.94
CA ILE A 16 4.15 -1.68 8.67
C ILE A 16 4.28 -0.54 7.67
N ILE A 17 5.02 -0.76 6.60
CA ILE A 17 5.03 0.17 5.47
C ILE A 17 4.05 -0.31 4.41
N CYS A 18 3.19 0.60 3.96
CA CYS A 18 2.09 0.30 3.04
C CYS A 18 2.37 0.91 1.68
N HIS A 19 2.08 0.17 0.63
CA HIS A 19 2.10 0.71 -0.71
C HIS A 19 1.06 0.01 -1.59
N GLN A 20 0.65 0.71 -2.65
CA GLN A 20 -0.29 0.17 -3.60
C GLN A 20 0.44 -0.65 -4.66
N VAL A 21 -0.07 -1.84 -4.94
CA VAL A 21 0.49 -2.75 -5.94
C VAL A 21 -0.59 -3.18 -6.94
N ASN A 22 -0.16 -3.62 -8.12
CA ASN A 22 -1.02 -4.27 -9.08
C ASN A 22 -1.06 -5.79 -8.86
N TYR A 23 -2.03 -6.47 -9.47
CA TYR A 23 -2.15 -7.93 -9.39
C TYR A 23 -1.53 -8.65 -10.61
N PHE A 24 -0.77 -7.94 -11.44
CA PHE A 24 -0.03 -8.56 -12.56
C PHE A 24 1.38 -9.01 -12.19
N GLY A 25 1.85 -8.71 -10.99
CA GLY A 25 3.15 -9.16 -10.53
C GLY A 25 4.31 -8.28 -10.94
N VAL A 26 4.08 -7.00 -11.15
CA VAL A 26 5.11 -6.04 -11.59
C VAL A 26 5.15 -4.83 -10.66
N MET A 27 6.26 -4.65 -9.97
CA MET A 27 6.56 -3.43 -9.20
C MET A 27 7.49 -2.55 -10.04
N GLY A 28 6.95 -1.99 -11.14
CA GLY A 28 7.75 -1.35 -12.18
C GLY A 28 7.90 0.16 -12.06
N GLY A 29 7.20 0.83 -11.15
CA GLY A 29 7.26 2.28 -11.05
C GLY A 29 6.97 2.82 -9.66
N GLY A 30 7.35 4.08 -9.42
CA GLY A 30 7.05 4.82 -8.20
C GLY A 30 7.54 4.15 -6.92
N VAL A 31 6.73 4.23 -5.88
CA VAL A 31 7.05 3.67 -4.56
C VAL A 31 7.23 2.15 -4.61
N ALA A 32 6.43 1.44 -5.40
CA ALA A 32 6.54 -0.01 -5.50
C ALA A 32 7.90 -0.44 -6.06
N ALA A 33 8.39 0.21 -7.12
CA ALA A 33 9.72 -0.06 -7.65
C ALA A 33 10.82 0.22 -6.62
N ALA A 34 10.70 1.31 -5.86
CA ALA A 34 11.66 1.66 -4.82
C ALA A 34 11.70 0.62 -3.70
N ILE A 35 10.55 0.12 -3.29
CA ILE A 35 10.44 -0.94 -2.27
C ILE A 35 11.04 -2.25 -2.80
N ALA A 36 10.73 -2.61 -4.05
CA ALA A 36 11.30 -3.81 -4.67
C ALA A 36 12.83 -3.77 -4.74
N GLU A 37 13.39 -2.62 -5.10
CA GLU A 37 14.84 -2.45 -5.28
C GLU A 37 15.60 -2.34 -3.96
N ASN A 38 15.02 -1.70 -2.93
CA ASN A 38 15.73 -1.33 -1.71
C ASN A 38 15.38 -2.16 -0.48
N ILE A 39 14.25 -2.84 -0.47
CA ILE A 39 13.75 -3.55 0.72
C ILE A 39 13.57 -5.03 0.49
N LEU A 40 12.93 -5.42 -0.60
CA LEU A 40 12.56 -6.82 -0.84
C LEU A 40 13.75 -7.64 -1.33
N THR A 41 13.89 -8.86 -0.81
CA THR A 41 14.78 -9.87 -1.38
C THR A 41 14.15 -10.47 -2.63
N GLU A 42 14.94 -11.22 -3.42
CA GLU A 42 14.42 -11.93 -4.60
C GLU A 42 13.31 -12.91 -4.21
N GLU A 43 13.46 -13.62 -3.09
CA GLU A 43 12.44 -14.55 -2.59
C GLU A 43 11.15 -13.82 -2.20
N GLN A 44 11.26 -12.68 -1.56
CA GLN A 44 10.11 -11.86 -1.17
C GLN A 44 9.40 -11.31 -2.41
N TYR A 45 10.13 -10.86 -3.41
CA TYR A 45 9.56 -10.42 -4.67
C TYR A 45 8.86 -11.59 -5.40
N LYS A 46 9.48 -12.77 -5.39
CA LYS A 46 8.88 -13.97 -5.96
C LYS A 46 7.58 -14.34 -5.23
N SER A 47 7.53 -14.21 -3.92
CA SER A 47 6.32 -14.42 -3.14
C SER A 47 5.17 -13.53 -3.64
N TYR A 48 5.47 -12.26 -3.93
CA TYR A 48 4.51 -11.34 -4.51
C TYR A 48 4.06 -11.78 -5.92
N THR A 49 4.99 -12.14 -6.80
CA THR A 49 4.63 -12.58 -8.15
C THR A 49 3.82 -13.89 -8.14
N ASP A 50 4.16 -14.81 -7.25
CA ASP A 50 3.41 -16.07 -7.09
C ASP A 50 1.99 -15.81 -6.59
N TYR A 51 1.83 -14.88 -5.62
CA TYR A 51 0.52 -14.47 -5.13
C TYR A 51 -0.35 -13.92 -6.27
N CYS A 52 0.23 -13.05 -7.11
CA CYS A 52 -0.47 -12.47 -8.24
C CYS A 52 -0.88 -13.53 -9.28
N LYS A 53 -0.01 -14.48 -9.57
CA LYS A 53 -0.32 -15.58 -10.50
C LYS A 53 -1.47 -16.42 -10.01
N GLN A 54 -1.53 -16.70 -8.72
CA GLN A 54 -2.56 -17.52 -8.12
C GLN A 54 -3.90 -16.79 -8.01
N ALA A 55 -3.87 -15.55 -7.55
CA ALA A 55 -5.09 -14.80 -7.25
C ALA A 55 -5.64 -14.01 -8.45
N GLY A 56 -4.76 -13.48 -9.30
CA GLY A 56 -5.18 -12.59 -10.40
C GLY A 56 -6.03 -11.44 -9.86
N ARG A 57 -7.09 -11.10 -10.59
CA ARG A 57 -7.99 -10.00 -10.20
C ARG A 57 -8.68 -10.22 -8.85
N THR A 58 -8.80 -11.46 -8.37
CA THR A 58 -9.39 -11.73 -7.05
C THR A 58 -8.54 -11.20 -5.90
N ALA A 59 -7.27 -10.83 -6.16
CA ALA A 59 -6.43 -10.15 -5.18
C ALA A 59 -6.97 -8.76 -4.81
N LEU A 60 -7.75 -8.13 -5.69
CA LEU A 60 -8.25 -6.76 -5.47
C LEU A 60 -8.97 -6.65 -4.12
N GLY A 61 -8.54 -5.70 -3.30
CA GLY A 61 -9.06 -5.49 -1.94
C GLY A 61 -8.40 -6.34 -0.87
N THR A 62 -7.42 -7.18 -1.23
CA THR A 62 -6.65 -7.97 -0.27
C THR A 62 -5.29 -7.32 -0.01
N VAL A 63 -4.65 -7.73 1.08
CA VAL A 63 -3.30 -7.29 1.44
C VAL A 63 -2.41 -8.52 1.60
N GLN A 64 -1.26 -8.49 0.93
CA GLN A 64 -0.20 -9.47 1.20
C GLN A 64 0.81 -8.83 2.16
N PHE A 65 0.99 -9.43 3.32
CA PHE A 65 1.98 -8.97 4.29
C PHE A 65 3.27 -9.77 4.13
N ILE A 66 4.38 -9.06 3.99
CA ILE A 66 5.71 -9.67 3.88
C ILE A 66 6.55 -9.23 5.06
N GLY A 67 6.94 -10.18 5.91
CA GLY A 67 7.85 -9.92 7.03
C GLY A 67 9.28 -9.73 6.52
N CYS A 68 9.90 -8.65 6.95
CA CYS A 68 11.28 -8.31 6.63
C CYS A 68 12.13 -8.31 7.90
N THR A 69 13.44 -8.06 7.75
CA THR A 69 14.35 -8.00 8.92
C THR A 69 14.02 -6.82 9.84
N GLY A 70 14.38 -6.94 11.11
CA GLY A 70 14.27 -5.84 12.07
C GLY A 70 12.87 -5.48 12.52
N GLY A 71 11.89 -6.36 12.31
CA GLY A 71 10.50 -6.09 12.69
C GLY A 71 9.71 -5.27 11.67
N LEU A 72 10.27 -5.06 10.49
CA LEU A 72 9.59 -4.39 9.38
C LEU A 72 8.64 -5.35 8.68
N ILE A 73 7.44 -4.88 8.37
CA ILE A 73 6.45 -5.59 7.56
C ILE A 73 6.11 -4.73 6.36
N VAL A 74 6.15 -5.30 5.17
CA VAL A 74 5.67 -4.63 3.95
C VAL A 74 4.25 -5.09 3.69
N ALA A 75 3.32 -4.15 3.57
CA ALA A 75 1.94 -4.42 3.20
C ALA A 75 1.75 -4.10 1.72
N ASN A 76 1.65 -5.14 0.90
CA ASN A 76 1.30 -5.02 -0.51
C ASN A 76 -0.22 -4.92 -0.62
N MET A 77 -0.72 -3.71 -0.84
CA MET A 77 -2.15 -3.44 -0.91
C MET A 77 -2.64 -3.48 -2.35
N PHE A 78 -3.51 -4.43 -2.65
CA PHE A 78 -4.09 -4.57 -4.00
C PHE A 78 -5.28 -3.64 -4.14
N CYS A 79 -5.00 -2.35 -4.34
CA CYS A 79 -6.01 -1.30 -4.39
C CYS A 79 -6.23 -0.70 -5.77
N GLN A 80 -5.55 -1.21 -6.80
CA GLN A 80 -5.74 -0.73 -8.17
C GLN A 80 -6.26 -1.83 -9.06
N ASP A 81 -7.17 -1.48 -9.96
CA ASP A 81 -7.75 -2.40 -10.92
C ASP A 81 -7.21 -2.10 -12.32
N ASP A 82 -6.09 -2.73 -12.65
CA ASP A 82 -5.39 -2.52 -13.91
C ASP A 82 -6.19 -2.98 -15.14
N ALA A 83 -7.16 -3.87 -14.95
CA ALA A 83 -8.05 -4.26 -16.03
C ALA A 83 -8.90 -3.10 -16.54
N ARG A 84 -9.15 -2.09 -15.72
CA ARG A 84 -9.86 -0.87 -16.14
C ARG A 84 -9.06 -0.08 -17.16
N ALA A 85 -7.74 0.00 -16.99
CA ALA A 85 -6.86 0.68 -17.95
C ALA A 85 -6.86 -0.03 -19.31
N ARG A 86 -6.85 -1.36 -19.31
CA ARG A 86 -6.91 -2.17 -20.52
C ARG A 86 -8.25 -2.01 -21.27
N GLY A 87 -9.33 -1.73 -20.56
CA GLY A 87 -10.62 -1.44 -21.14
C GLY A 87 -10.77 -0.02 -21.70
N GLY A 88 -9.68 0.76 -21.69
CA GLY A 88 -9.72 2.15 -22.15
C GLY A 88 -10.29 3.13 -21.14
N MET A 89 -10.58 2.70 -19.93
CA MET A 89 -11.13 3.55 -18.87
C MET A 89 -10.00 4.24 -18.11
N THR A 90 -9.55 5.38 -18.64
CA THR A 90 -8.48 6.17 -18.00
C THR A 90 -9.02 7.34 -17.19
N GLU A 91 -10.25 7.75 -17.40
CA GLU A 91 -10.89 8.82 -16.63
C GLU A 91 -11.13 8.34 -15.19
N GLY A 92 -10.65 9.12 -14.20
CA GLY A 92 -10.71 8.76 -12.79
C GLY A 92 -9.67 7.72 -12.35
N GLY A 93 -8.80 7.28 -13.26
CA GLY A 93 -7.70 6.36 -12.93
C GLY A 93 -8.14 4.92 -12.70
N ILE A 94 -7.22 4.11 -12.19
CA ILE A 94 -7.41 2.69 -11.90
C ILE A 94 -7.46 2.37 -10.40
N THR A 95 -7.24 3.35 -9.53
CA THR A 95 -7.39 3.18 -8.08
C THR A 95 -8.86 2.87 -7.74
N ASP A 96 -9.08 1.78 -7.03
CA ASP A 96 -10.41 1.33 -6.60
C ASP A 96 -10.59 1.70 -5.13
N TYR A 97 -11.46 2.66 -4.84
CA TYR A 97 -11.63 3.19 -3.48
C TYR A 97 -12.26 2.20 -2.50
N ASP A 98 -13.12 1.30 -2.96
CA ASP A 98 -13.62 0.23 -2.12
C ASP A 98 -12.49 -0.72 -1.71
N ALA A 99 -11.63 -1.07 -2.66
CA ALA A 99 -10.44 -1.88 -2.38
C ALA A 99 -9.48 -1.16 -1.44
N VAL A 100 -9.29 0.16 -1.60
CA VAL A 100 -8.47 0.97 -0.69
C VAL A 100 -9.00 0.84 0.75
N HIS A 101 -10.30 1.03 0.94
CA HIS A 101 -10.92 0.91 2.26
C HIS A 101 -10.73 -0.48 2.86
N ARG A 102 -10.97 -1.53 2.08
CA ARG A 102 -10.80 -2.91 2.54
C ARG A 102 -9.35 -3.20 2.93
N CYS A 103 -8.39 -2.71 2.15
CA CYS A 103 -6.97 -2.85 2.45
C CYS A 103 -6.61 -2.13 3.74
N PHE A 104 -7.07 -0.91 3.94
CA PHE A 104 -6.79 -0.15 5.17
C PHE A 104 -7.34 -0.84 6.41
N VAL A 105 -8.52 -1.42 6.35
CA VAL A 105 -9.09 -2.20 7.45
C VAL A 105 -8.20 -3.40 7.79
N ARG A 106 -7.69 -4.10 6.78
CA ARG A 106 -6.79 -5.25 6.97
C ARG A 106 -5.46 -4.81 7.59
N VAL A 107 -4.89 -3.71 7.12
CA VAL A 107 -3.65 -3.15 7.69
C VAL A 107 -3.87 -2.77 9.16
N ARG A 108 -4.97 -2.11 9.48
CA ARG A 108 -5.32 -1.74 10.85
C ARG A 108 -5.40 -2.97 11.75
N SER A 109 -6.03 -4.03 11.28
CA SER A 109 -6.15 -5.29 12.03
C SER A 109 -4.77 -5.91 12.28
N MET A 110 -3.90 -5.94 11.27
CA MET A 110 -2.54 -6.45 11.42
C MET A 110 -1.72 -5.60 12.40
N ALA A 111 -1.84 -4.29 12.30
CA ALA A 111 -1.13 -3.35 13.19
C ALA A 111 -1.55 -3.56 14.65
N THR A 112 -2.85 -3.76 14.89
CA THR A 112 -3.37 -4.04 16.24
C THR A 112 -2.83 -5.37 16.75
N LEU A 113 -2.88 -6.41 15.93
CA LEU A 113 -2.42 -7.74 16.29
C LEU A 113 -0.91 -7.77 16.61
N GLN A 114 -0.11 -7.06 15.83
CA GLN A 114 1.34 -7.05 15.95
C GLN A 114 1.90 -5.94 16.84
N GLY A 115 1.05 -5.02 17.30
CA GLY A 115 1.50 -3.86 18.08
C GLY A 115 2.42 -2.94 17.27
N LYS A 116 2.12 -2.70 16.00
CA LYS A 116 2.98 -1.97 15.07
C LYS A 116 2.38 -0.61 14.69
N ARG A 117 3.25 0.36 14.40
CA ARG A 117 2.90 1.61 13.74
C ARG A 117 2.74 1.36 12.25
N VAL A 118 1.92 2.19 11.60
CA VAL A 118 1.61 2.09 10.17
C VAL A 118 2.13 3.33 9.45
N TYR A 119 2.74 3.13 8.29
CA TYR A 119 3.33 4.22 7.50
C TYR A 119 2.81 4.14 6.06
N PHE A 120 2.26 5.25 5.59
CA PHE A 120 1.76 5.41 4.23
C PHE A 120 2.58 6.45 3.49
N PRO A 121 2.87 6.23 2.20
CA PRO A 121 3.45 7.30 1.38
C PRO A 121 2.40 8.36 1.08
N HIS A 122 2.81 9.63 1.08
CA HIS A 122 1.96 10.72 0.60
C HIS A 122 1.59 10.48 -0.86
N ASN A 123 0.38 10.82 -1.26
CA ASN A 123 -0.16 10.57 -2.60
C ASN A 123 -0.34 9.07 -2.96
N LEU A 124 -0.49 8.22 -1.97
CA LEU A 124 -0.80 6.80 -2.18
C LEU A 124 -1.94 6.63 -3.20
N GLY A 125 -1.68 5.87 -4.26
CA GLY A 125 -2.67 5.58 -5.30
C GLY A 125 -2.97 6.73 -6.25
N CYS A 126 -2.28 7.86 -6.13
CA CYS A 126 -2.58 9.11 -6.85
C CYS A 126 -1.53 9.50 -7.90
N GLY A 127 -0.48 8.71 -8.05
CA GLY A 127 0.50 8.88 -9.11
C GLY A 127 0.01 8.29 -10.43
N ILE A 128 0.71 7.29 -10.94
CA ILE A 128 0.35 6.61 -12.21
C ILE A 128 -1.07 6.04 -12.16
N ALA A 129 -1.52 5.54 -11.01
CA ALA A 129 -2.87 4.99 -10.84
C ALA A 129 -3.98 6.05 -10.89
N GLY A 130 -3.65 7.32 -10.83
CA GLY A 130 -4.56 8.44 -11.10
C GLY A 130 -5.65 8.67 -10.06
N GLY A 131 -5.48 8.16 -8.84
CA GLY A 131 -6.45 8.38 -7.79
C GLY A 131 -6.48 9.83 -7.29
N ASP A 132 -7.57 10.20 -6.61
CA ASP A 132 -7.72 11.49 -5.96
C ASP A 132 -7.20 11.42 -4.52
N TRP A 133 -6.17 12.19 -4.22
CA TRP A 133 -5.54 12.15 -2.89
C TRP A 133 -6.50 12.55 -1.77
N ALA A 134 -7.36 13.55 -1.99
CA ALA A 134 -8.33 13.96 -0.98
C ALA A 134 -9.26 12.79 -0.60
N THR A 135 -9.68 12.00 -1.58
CA THR A 135 -10.52 10.82 -1.36
C THR A 135 -9.76 9.72 -0.60
N VAL A 136 -8.54 9.39 -1.03
CA VAL A 136 -7.71 8.37 -0.36
C VAL A 136 -7.43 8.80 1.08
N LYS A 137 -7.04 10.05 1.29
CA LYS A 137 -6.76 10.59 2.62
C LYS A 137 -7.98 10.56 3.53
N PHE A 138 -9.16 10.88 2.99
CA PHE A 138 -10.41 10.79 3.75
C PHE A 138 -10.66 9.37 4.24
N ILE A 139 -10.51 8.37 3.36
CA ILE A 139 -10.68 6.96 3.73
C ILE A 139 -9.67 6.56 4.82
N MET A 140 -8.44 7.03 4.68
CA MET A 140 -7.37 6.77 5.64
C MET A 140 -7.70 7.37 7.01
N GLU A 141 -8.09 8.63 7.04
CA GLU A 141 -8.51 9.32 8.27
C GLU A 141 -9.67 8.61 8.94
N ASP A 142 -10.69 8.25 8.18
CA ASP A 142 -11.87 7.56 8.71
C ASP A 142 -11.51 6.19 9.30
N THR A 143 -10.60 5.47 8.66
CA THR A 143 -10.20 4.13 9.11
C THR A 143 -9.38 4.18 10.40
N PHE A 144 -8.49 5.17 10.56
CA PHE A 144 -7.52 5.19 11.67
C PHE A 144 -7.88 6.15 12.81
N LYS A 145 -8.94 6.94 12.69
CA LYS A 145 -9.29 7.95 13.71
C LYS A 145 -9.73 7.39 15.06
N THR A 146 -10.38 6.23 15.09
CA THR A 146 -11.01 5.67 16.30
C THR A 146 -10.26 4.51 16.93
N TYR A 147 -9.17 4.08 16.31
CA TYR A 147 -8.40 2.91 16.77
C TYR A 147 -7.07 3.34 17.38
N PRO A 148 -6.58 2.62 18.41
CA PRO A 148 -5.31 2.98 19.07
C PRO A 148 -4.08 2.68 18.22
N VAL A 149 -4.20 2.58 16.93
CA VAL A 149 -3.08 2.40 16.00
C VAL A 149 -2.55 3.76 15.60
N GLU A 150 -1.25 3.97 15.79
CA GLU A 150 -0.58 5.15 15.29
C GLU A 150 -0.26 4.96 13.80
N ALA A 151 -0.80 5.84 12.96
CA ALA A 151 -0.58 5.83 11.52
C ALA A 151 0.04 7.15 11.08
N PHE A 152 0.96 7.08 10.12
CA PHE A 152 1.71 8.23 9.64
C PHE A 152 1.64 8.30 8.12
N ILE A 153 1.46 9.51 7.61
CA ILE A 153 1.67 9.82 6.19
C ILE A 153 3.06 10.42 6.06
N LEU A 154 3.93 9.78 5.30
CA LEU A 154 5.29 10.24 5.08
C LEU A 154 5.37 11.05 3.79
N LYS A 155 5.64 12.33 3.93
CA LYS A 155 5.85 13.23 2.82
C LYS A 155 7.34 13.47 2.66
N ARG A 156 7.88 13.14 1.49
CA ARG A 156 9.30 13.35 1.21
C ARG A 156 9.63 14.83 1.20
N LYS A 157 10.81 15.16 1.69
CA LYS A 157 11.32 16.52 1.67
C LYS A 157 11.57 16.96 0.23
N GLY A 158 10.91 18.02 -0.15
CA GLY A 158 11.02 18.78 -1.38
C GLY A 158 11.37 18.52 -2.57
#